data_82e170c0abb94a31d8b87d4d56f13bbd
#
_entry.id   82e170c0abb94a31d8b87d4d56f13bbd
#
_cell.length_a   1.000
_cell.length_b   1.000
_cell.length_c   1.000
_cell.angle_alpha   90.00
_cell.angle_beta   90.00
_cell.angle_gamma   90.00
#
_symmetry.space_group_name_H-M   'P 1'
#
loop_
_entity.id
_entity.type
_entity.pdbx_description
1 polymer ?
#
loop_
_entity_poly.entity_id
_entity_poly.type
_entity_poly.pdbx_seq_one_letter_code
_entity_poly.pdbx_strand_id
1 'polypeptide(L)'
;MPECNGYITTVDETAQFAPGKRRSAPSFIITDVGIKDGLMYAELLGGWADGYPGWIDDVLYVGEPKHVPTIGTFTLLDITTAQAVYGHGSATFCFEPDPDFEVSDTI
;
A
#
# COMPACT_ATOMS: atom_id res chain seq x y z
N MET A 1 9.19 11.69 -10.70
CA MET A 1 8.74 10.48 -10.00
C MET A 1 9.65 10.21 -8.83
N PRO A 2 9.13 9.90 -7.65
CA PRO A 2 9.97 9.51 -6.53
C PRO A 2 10.72 8.22 -6.86
N GLU A 3 11.95 8.14 -6.43
CA GLU A 3 12.73 6.91 -6.56
C GLU A 3 12.20 5.87 -5.58
N CYS A 4 12.17 4.61 -6.01
CA CYS A 4 11.76 3.51 -5.15
C CYS A 4 12.98 2.63 -4.87
N ASN A 5 13.39 2.59 -3.61
CA ASN A 5 14.49 1.74 -3.15
C ASN A 5 14.00 0.41 -2.61
N GLY A 6 12.81 0.00 -2.99
CA GLY A 6 12.17 -1.23 -2.56
C GLY A 6 11.41 -1.88 -3.70
N TYR A 7 10.15 -2.21 -3.43
CA TYR A 7 9.33 -2.98 -4.35
C TYR A 7 8.18 -2.11 -4.88
N ILE A 8 7.98 -2.14 -6.20
CA ILE A 8 6.85 -1.47 -6.83
C ILE A 8 5.75 -2.51 -7.02
N THR A 9 4.57 -2.25 -6.45
CA THR A 9 3.46 -3.18 -6.51
C THR A 9 2.15 -2.44 -6.79
N THR A 10 1.25 -3.10 -7.53
CA THR A 10 -0.07 -2.57 -7.83
C THR A 10 -1.12 -3.40 -7.12
N VAL A 11 -2.00 -2.73 -6.40
CA VAL A 11 -3.06 -3.37 -5.61
C VAL A 11 -4.39 -2.87 -6.09
N ASP A 12 -5.29 -3.79 -6.44
CA ASP A 12 -6.65 -3.43 -6.83
C ASP A 12 -7.46 -2.99 -5.60
N GLU A 13 -8.36 -2.04 -5.83
CA GLU A 13 -9.29 -1.59 -4.80
C GLU A 13 -10.07 -2.79 -4.26
N THR A 14 -10.18 -2.90 -2.95
CA THR A 14 -10.81 -3.99 -2.20
C THR A 14 -10.06 -5.32 -2.21
N ALA A 15 -8.95 -5.44 -2.93
CA ALA A 15 -8.11 -6.64 -2.87
C ALA A 15 -7.15 -6.58 -1.68
N GLN A 16 -6.88 -7.73 -1.09
CA GLN A 16 -5.90 -7.84 -0.01
C GLN A 16 -4.47 -7.83 -0.56
N PHE A 17 -3.61 -7.07 0.09
CA PHE A 17 -2.19 -7.03 -0.20
C PHE A 17 -1.40 -7.49 1.03
N ALA A 18 -0.62 -8.56 0.89
CA ALA A 18 0.19 -9.11 1.97
C ALA A 18 1.65 -9.08 1.57
N PRO A 19 2.40 -8.03 1.95
CA PRO A 19 3.81 -7.90 1.53
C PRO A 19 4.75 -8.82 2.28
N GLY A 20 4.34 -9.38 3.41
CA GLY A 20 5.19 -10.20 4.24
C GLY A 20 5.24 -11.66 3.80
N LYS A 21 6.40 -12.28 4.01
CA LYS A 21 6.62 -13.69 3.66
C LYS A 21 5.93 -14.65 4.62
N ARG A 22 5.82 -14.28 5.90
CA ARG A 22 5.23 -15.14 6.92
C ARG A 22 3.70 -15.11 6.86
N ARG A 23 3.05 -16.22 7.15
CA ARG A 23 1.59 -16.29 7.22
C ARG A 23 0.99 -15.34 8.25
N SER A 24 1.71 -15.12 9.34
CA SER A 24 1.26 -14.23 10.41
C SER A 24 1.53 -12.76 10.12
N ALA A 25 2.20 -12.45 9.01
CA ALA A 25 2.47 -11.07 8.65
C ALA A 25 1.18 -10.32 8.31
N PRO A 26 1.13 -9.01 8.59
CA PRO A 26 -0.09 -8.24 8.36
C PRO A 26 -0.44 -8.10 6.89
N SER A 27 -1.72 -7.93 6.62
CA SER A 27 -2.22 -7.61 5.29
C SER A 27 -2.81 -6.20 5.27
N PHE A 28 -2.95 -5.68 4.06
CA PHE A 28 -3.46 -4.33 3.80
C PHE A 28 -4.52 -4.38 2.73
N ILE A 29 -5.40 -3.39 2.73
CA ILE A 29 -6.45 -3.27 1.74
C ILE A 29 -6.53 -1.81 1.28
N ILE A 30 -6.81 -1.61 0.00
CA ILE A 30 -7.12 -0.32 -0.56
C ILE A 30 -8.62 -0.17 -0.54
N THR A 31 -9.13 0.80 0.21
CA THR A 31 -10.58 0.99 0.38
C THR A 31 -11.16 2.02 -0.58
N ASP A 32 -10.32 2.91 -1.11
CA ASP A 32 -10.76 3.91 -2.08
C ASP A 32 -9.56 4.45 -2.84
N VAL A 33 -9.76 4.80 -4.11
CA VAL A 33 -8.79 5.53 -4.92
C VAL A 33 -9.51 6.63 -5.68
N GLY A 34 -8.84 7.74 -5.91
CA GLY A 34 -9.45 8.84 -6.63
C GLY A 34 -8.51 10.04 -6.80
N ILE A 35 -9.12 11.13 -7.21
CA ILE A 35 -8.43 12.42 -7.36
C ILE A 35 -9.22 13.47 -6.56
N LYS A 36 -8.52 14.14 -5.65
CA LYS A 36 -9.12 15.18 -4.81
C LYS A 36 -8.27 16.43 -4.91
N ASP A 37 -8.90 17.54 -5.29
CA ASP A 37 -8.22 18.83 -5.45
C ASP A 37 -7.00 18.73 -6.39
N GLY A 38 -7.12 17.92 -7.44
CA GLY A 38 -6.05 17.71 -8.41
C GLY A 38 -4.98 16.74 -8.00
N LEU A 39 -5.10 16.11 -6.81
CA LEU A 39 -4.12 15.17 -6.29
C LEU A 39 -4.65 13.75 -6.30
N MET A 40 -3.86 12.82 -6.84
CA MET A 40 -4.17 11.38 -6.75
C MET A 40 -4.03 10.92 -5.31
N TYR A 41 -4.98 10.10 -4.85
CA TYR A 41 -4.94 9.54 -3.51
C TYR A 41 -5.39 8.08 -3.49
N ALA A 42 -5.01 7.38 -2.44
CA ALA A 42 -5.51 6.04 -2.12
C ALA A 42 -5.67 5.94 -0.61
N GLU A 43 -6.77 5.33 -0.17
CA GLU A 43 -6.97 5.02 1.24
C GLU A 43 -6.39 3.65 1.52
N LEU A 44 -5.45 3.58 2.45
CA LEU A 44 -4.76 2.35 2.84
C LEU A 44 -5.12 2.00 4.27
N LEU A 45 -5.60 0.77 4.46
CA LEU A 45 -5.98 0.25 5.77
C LEU A 45 -5.33 -1.11 5.99
N GLY A 46 -4.71 -1.32 7.15
CA GLY A 46 -4.17 -2.63 7.47
C GLY A 46 -3.06 -2.59 8.49
N GLY A 47 -2.37 -3.72 8.61
CA GLY A 47 -1.33 -3.92 9.60
C GLY A 47 -1.86 -4.64 10.83
N TRP A 48 -1.17 -4.46 11.93
CA TRP A 48 -1.47 -5.03 13.24
C TRP A 48 -1.68 -6.55 13.23
N ALA A 49 -0.59 -7.26 13.45
CA ALA A 49 -0.58 -8.72 13.58
C ALA A 49 0.40 -9.09 14.69
N ASP A 50 0.40 -10.35 15.11
CA ASP A 50 1.34 -10.83 16.13
C ASP A 50 2.78 -10.57 15.71
N GLY A 51 3.52 -9.83 16.53
CA GLY A 51 4.90 -9.43 16.23
C GLY A 51 5.02 -8.21 15.32
N TYR A 52 3.89 -7.63 14.88
CA TYR A 52 3.86 -6.48 13.98
C TYR A 52 2.84 -5.46 14.50
N PRO A 53 3.21 -4.63 15.49
CA PRO A 53 2.26 -3.69 16.10
C PRO A 53 1.89 -2.50 15.21
N GLY A 54 2.64 -2.27 14.14
CA GLY A 54 2.34 -1.15 13.24
C GLY A 54 1.05 -1.35 12.46
N TRP A 55 0.31 -0.27 12.25
CA TRP A 55 -0.90 -0.29 11.44
C TRP A 55 -1.11 1.07 10.78
N ILE A 56 -1.95 1.09 9.77
CA ILE A 56 -2.29 2.31 9.05
C ILE A 56 -3.78 2.32 8.72
N ASP A 57 -4.38 3.49 8.83
CA ASP A 57 -5.74 3.79 8.37
C ASP A 57 -5.68 5.26 7.95
N ASP A 58 -5.23 5.50 6.73
CA ASP A 58 -4.93 6.85 6.30
C ASP A 58 -5.10 7.00 4.79
N VAL A 59 -5.21 8.24 4.35
CA VAL A 59 -5.21 8.60 2.95
C VAL A 59 -3.78 8.95 2.54
N LEU A 60 -3.29 8.26 1.52
CA LEU A 60 -1.96 8.54 0.95
C LEU A 60 -2.14 9.36 -0.32
N TYR A 61 -1.49 10.51 -0.37
CA TYR A 61 -1.39 11.31 -1.58
C TYR A 61 -0.10 10.94 -2.31
N VAL A 62 -0.13 11.05 -3.65
CA VAL A 62 1.01 10.67 -4.47
C VAL A 62 2.29 11.37 -4.02
N GLY A 63 3.38 10.61 -3.88
CA GLY A 63 4.68 11.13 -3.48
C GLY A 63 4.90 11.31 -1.98
N GLU A 64 3.88 11.12 -1.15
CA GLU A 64 4.02 11.26 0.31
C GLU A 64 4.30 9.91 0.97
N PRO A 65 5.48 9.72 1.57
CA PRO A 65 5.77 8.46 2.25
C PRO A 65 5.03 8.35 3.59
N LYS A 66 4.56 7.14 3.91
CA LYS A 66 3.96 6.83 5.21
C LYS A 66 4.64 5.61 5.79
N HIS A 67 5.25 5.77 6.96
CA HIS A 67 5.94 4.68 7.64
C HIS A 67 4.97 3.94 8.57
N VAL A 68 4.93 2.62 8.41
CA VAL A 68 4.19 1.72 9.29
C VAL A 68 5.22 0.97 10.12
N PRO A 69 5.31 1.23 11.43
CA PRO A 69 6.37 0.65 12.29
C PRO A 69 6.43 -0.88 12.18
N THR A 70 7.64 -1.42 12.15
CA THR A 70 7.99 -2.83 12.04
C THR A 70 7.69 -3.46 10.66
N ILE A 71 7.06 -2.73 9.77
CA ILE A 71 6.66 -3.25 8.45
C ILE A 71 7.45 -2.55 7.34
N GLY A 72 7.29 -1.24 7.19
CA GLY A 72 7.99 -0.51 6.15
C GLY A 72 7.32 0.81 5.81
N THR A 73 7.73 1.39 4.69
CA THR A 73 7.22 2.68 4.21
C THR A 73 6.49 2.50 2.90
N PHE A 74 5.27 3.02 2.84
CA PHE A 74 4.46 3.03 1.62
C PHE A 74 4.48 4.42 1.01
N THR A 75 4.75 4.50 -0.29
CA THR A 75 4.65 5.75 -1.05
C THR A 75 3.77 5.50 -2.25
N LEU A 76 2.68 6.24 -2.36
CA LEU A 76 1.80 6.14 -3.52
C LEU A 76 2.50 6.74 -4.73
N LEU A 77 2.60 5.97 -5.82
CA LEU A 77 3.23 6.42 -7.06
C LEU A 77 2.21 6.80 -8.12
N ASP A 78 1.11 6.05 -8.22
CA ASP A 78 0.11 6.26 -9.26
C ASP A 78 -1.20 5.57 -8.87
N ILE A 79 -2.28 5.96 -9.54
CA ILE A 79 -3.56 5.28 -9.40
C ILE A 79 -4.20 5.08 -10.77
N THR A 80 -5.09 4.09 -10.83
CA THR A 80 -6.03 3.93 -11.94
C THR A 80 -7.43 4.05 -11.33
N THR A 81 -8.23 4.99 -11.81
CA THR A 81 -9.58 5.20 -11.29
C THR A 81 -10.51 4.10 -11.77
N ALA A 82 -11.64 3.92 -11.06
CA ALA A 82 -12.61 2.90 -11.39
C ALA A 82 -13.09 3.03 -12.83
N GLN A 83 -13.13 1.90 -13.54
CA GLN A 83 -13.71 1.83 -14.88
C GLN A 83 -15.20 1.55 -14.75
N ALA A 84 -16.00 2.16 -15.63
CA ALA A 84 -17.45 1.99 -15.58
C ALA A 84 -17.89 0.53 -15.64
N VAL A 85 -17.12 -0.30 -16.34
CA VAL A 85 -17.45 -1.72 -16.51
C VAL A 85 -17.12 -2.55 -15.27
N TYR A 86 -16.03 -2.21 -14.58
CA TYR A 86 -15.52 -3.04 -13.48
C TYR A 86 -15.80 -2.44 -12.09
N GLY A 87 -16.05 -1.15 -12.01
CA GLY A 87 -16.44 -0.50 -10.76
C GLY A 87 -15.37 -0.35 -9.70
N HIS A 88 -14.12 -0.66 -9.99
CA HIS A 88 -13.03 -0.48 -9.03
C HIS A 88 -11.75 -0.02 -9.71
N GLY A 89 -10.89 0.62 -8.92
CA GLY A 89 -9.61 1.13 -9.37
C GLY A 89 -8.45 0.36 -8.80
N SER A 90 -7.26 0.91 -8.95
CA SER A 90 -6.05 0.32 -8.39
C SER A 90 -5.08 1.42 -7.95
N ALA A 91 -4.14 1.04 -7.08
CA ALA A 91 -3.08 1.93 -6.63
C ALA A 91 -1.73 1.25 -6.79
N THR A 92 -0.74 2.01 -7.25
CA THR A 92 0.63 1.53 -7.40
C THR A 92 1.49 2.20 -6.33
N PHE A 93 2.15 1.38 -5.52
CA PHE A 93 2.96 1.83 -4.40
C PHE A 93 4.41 1.46 -4.56
N CYS A 94 5.28 2.28 -3.99
CA CYS A 94 6.62 1.85 -3.61
C CYS A 94 6.56 1.37 -2.17
N PHE A 95 6.92 0.11 -1.92
CA PHE A 95 7.02 -0.43 -0.58
C PHE A 95 8.48 -0.66 -0.23
N GLU A 96 8.95 0.07 0.77
CA GLU A 96 10.33 -0.03 1.27
C GLU A 96 10.28 -0.69 2.63
N PRO A 97 10.62 -1.99 2.73
CA PRO A 97 10.47 -2.72 3.99
C PRO A 97 11.44 -2.22 5.06
N ASP A 98 11.02 -2.32 6.31
CA ASP A 98 11.91 -2.09 7.45
C ASP A 98 12.98 -3.20 7.50
N PRO A 99 14.16 -2.95 8.11
CA PRO A 99 15.30 -3.86 8.00
C PRO A 99 15.02 -5.31 8.40
N ASP A 100 14.15 -5.55 9.36
CA ASP A 100 13.86 -6.89 9.85
C ASP A 100 12.59 -7.51 9.24
N PHE A 101 11.94 -6.81 8.32
CA PHE A 101 10.73 -7.30 7.70
C PHE A 101 11.05 -8.20 6.51
N GLU A 102 10.62 -9.45 6.56
CA GLU A 102 10.82 -10.40 5.47
C GLU A 102 9.71 -10.22 4.41
N VAL A 103 10.13 -9.94 3.18
CA VAL A 103 9.22 -9.63 2.08
C VAL A 103 8.84 -10.90 1.34
N SER A 104 7.58 -10.98 0.92
CA SER A 104 7.07 -12.11 0.13
C SER A 104 7.79 -12.21 -1.22
N ASP A 105 8.04 -13.46 -1.64
CA ASP A 105 8.66 -13.72 -2.95
C ASP A 105 7.76 -13.34 -4.12
N THR A 106 6.48 -13.07 -3.85
CA THR A 106 5.49 -12.74 -4.89
C THR A 106 5.18 -11.25 -5.02
N ILE A 107 5.83 -10.42 -4.23
CA ILE A 107 5.61 -8.98 -4.27
C ILE A 107 6.22 -8.35 -5.53
#